data_edcd44ecd27969a1d798ec91e388b003
#
_entry.id   edcd44ecd27969a1d798ec91e388b003
#
_cell.length_a   1.000
_cell.length_b   1.000
_cell.length_c   1.000
_cell.angle_alpha   90.00
_cell.angle_beta   90.00
_cell.angle_gamma   90.00
#
_symmetry.space_group_name_H-M   'P 1'
#
loop_
_entity.id
_entity.type
_entity.pdbx_description
1 polymer ?
#
loop_
_entity_poly.entity_id
_entity_poly.type
_entity_poly.pdbx_seq_one_letter_code
_entity_poly.pdbx_strand_id
1 'polypeptide(L)'
;MLTRDGLDLHYEVTGSGPALLLPKFNYFRWDRYLDVGLLAGRFTVVVASPRGFMTSSRLAADGDYRVADLAGDLAAVMEAAGFGRFSVFGYSFTGAFAPWLAHLTDRVDAVVSGGFPIVGDYSPQYADIQARMEAARADPAAWSEVTSRFDNRAALGFYRELSELPPNFLVDSLPCPLFAFWGEDDEEIAFGGGVQLLASGLDRRRLKHASFPGHDHNGMLDHINEALPSVLAWFDELHRVK
;
A
#
# COMPACT_ATOMS: atom_id res chain seq x y z
N MET A 1 -0.43 20.29 0.55
CA MET A 1 -1.76 19.99 1.11
C MET A 1 -2.80 20.27 0.03
N LEU A 2 -3.77 19.38 -0.14
CA LEU A 2 -4.88 19.50 -1.10
C LEU A 2 -6.19 19.43 -0.33
N THR A 3 -7.18 20.28 -0.68
CA THR A 3 -8.54 20.16 -0.16
C THR A 3 -9.43 19.49 -1.19
N ARG A 4 -10.06 18.38 -0.79
CA ARG A 4 -11.01 17.61 -1.61
C ARG A 4 -12.24 17.26 -0.77
N ASP A 5 -13.44 17.52 -1.30
CA ASP A 5 -14.72 17.28 -0.60
C ASP A 5 -14.80 17.98 0.77
N GLY A 6 -14.11 19.14 0.94
CA GLY A 6 -14.01 19.85 2.22
C GLY A 6 -13.03 19.24 3.23
N LEU A 7 -12.25 18.23 2.83
CA LEU A 7 -11.24 17.55 3.65
C LEU A 7 -9.85 17.91 3.18
N ASP A 8 -8.96 18.21 4.11
CA ASP A 8 -7.56 18.50 3.84
C ASP A 8 -6.76 17.19 3.78
N LEU A 9 -6.06 16.97 2.67
CA LEU A 9 -5.20 15.83 2.40
C LEU A 9 -3.74 16.27 2.47
N HIS A 10 -2.96 15.57 3.29
CA HIS A 10 -1.53 15.86 3.44
C HIS A 10 -0.70 15.05 2.45
N TYR A 11 0.26 15.70 1.79
CA TYR A 11 1.26 15.06 0.96
C TYR A 11 2.57 15.84 0.90
N GLU A 12 3.64 15.12 0.57
CA GLU A 12 4.99 15.64 0.38
C GLU A 12 5.50 15.17 -0.98
N VAL A 13 6.28 16.03 -1.66
CA VAL A 13 6.85 15.73 -2.99
C VAL A 13 8.35 15.95 -2.92
N THR A 14 9.13 14.98 -3.41
CA THR A 14 10.59 15.08 -3.47
C THR A 14 11.13 14.38 -4.71
N GLY A 15 12.29 14.82 -5.19
CA GLY A 15 12.95 14.25 -6.36
C GLY A 15 12.43 14.76 -7.69
N SER A 16 12.86 14.08 -8.76
CA SER A 16 12.48 14.39 -10.14
C SER A 16 12.50 13.13 -10.99
N GLY A 17 11.63 13.09 -12.01
CA GLY A 17 11.48 11.94 -12.91
C GLY A 17 10.05 11.38 -12.94
N PRO A 18 9.85 10.11 -13.36
CA PRO A 18 8.54 9.47 -13.34
C PRO A 18 7.92 9.49 -11.94
N ALA A 19 6.59 9.60 -11.87
CA ALA A 19 5.89 9.71 -10.59
C ALA A 19 5.81 8.37 -9.85
N LEU A 20 6.14 8.36 -8.56
CA LEU A 20 6.03 7.22 -7.66
C LEU A 20 5.25 7.62 -6.42
N LEU A 21 4.08 7.03 -6.22
CA LEU A 21 3.25 7.22 -5.04
C LEU A 21 3.68 6.25 -3.94
N LEU A 22 3.93 6.77 -2.74
CA LEU A 22 4.08 6.03 -1.49
C LEU A 22 2.85 6.33 -0.61
N PRO A 23 1.82 5.49 -0.60
CA PRO A 23 0.65 5.69 0.26
C PRO A 23 1.08 5.62 1.73
N LYS A 24 0.72 6.64 2.52
CA LYS A 24 1.03 6.70 3.95
C LYS A 24 -0.24 6.51 4.76
N PHE A 25 -0.46 5.27 5.15
CA PHE A 25 -1.52 4.85 6.05
C PHE A 25 -0.93 4.62 7.46
N ASN A 26 -1.70 4.70 8.49
CA ASN A 26 -1.27 4.47 9.87
C ASN A 26 -0.04 5.31 10.27
N TYR A 27 0.70 4.82 11.25
CA TYR A 27 1.95 5.41 11.75
C TYR A 27 3.17 5.02 10.92
N PHE A 28 2.97 4.40 9.76
CA PHE A 28 4.07 3.94 8.91
C PHE A 28 4.87 5.12 8.38
N ARG A 29 6.10 5.22 8.81
CA ARG A 29 7.02 6.28 8.42
C ARG A 29 7.96 5.77 7.34
N TRP A 30 7.66 6.08 6.09
CA TRP A 30 8.51 5.71 4.96
C TRP A 30 9.94 6.18 5.12
N ASP A 31 10.15 7.39 5.62
CA ASP A 31 11.46 7.99 5.86
C ASP A 31 12.32 7.25 6.90
N ARG A 32 11.70 6.42 7.74
CA ARG A 32 12.41 5.59 8.72
C ARG A 32 12.92 4.28 8.11
N TYR A 33 12.18 3.68 7.21
CA TYR A 33 12.40 2.32 6.73
C TYR A 33 12.98 2.30 5.32
N LEU A 34 12.48 3.18 4.43
CA LEU A 34 12.82 3.21 3.02
C LEU A 34 13.76 4.38 2.74
N ASP A 35 14.83 4.14 1.99
CA ASP A 35 15.68 5.21 1.47
C ASP A 35 14.95 6.00 0.38
N VAL A 36 14.11 6.94 0.85
CA VAL A 36 13.35 7.84 -0.04
C VAL A 36 14.31 8.69 -0.89
N GLY A 37 15.51 9.00 -0.39
CA GLY A 37 16.53 9.74 -1.14
C GLY A 37 17.03 8.96 -2.35
N LEU A 38 17.21 7.65 -2.21
CA LEU A 38 17.60 6.78 -3.33
C LEU A 38 16.50 6.75 -4.40
N LEU A 39 15.23 6.65 -3.98
CA LEU A 39 14.09 6.70 -4.91
C LEU A 39 13.97 8.09 -5.55
N ALA A 40 14.13 9.17 -4.79
CA ALA A 40 14.04 10.55 -5.28
C ALA A 40 15.14 10.91 -6.29
N GLY A 41 16.25 10.18 -6.32
CA GLY A 41 17.25 10.28 -7.36
C GLY A 41 16.80 9.78 -8.74
N ARG A 42 15.67 9.06 -8.81
CA ARG A 42 15.15 8.44 -10.04
C ARG A 42 13.68 8.75 -10.33
N PHE A 43 12.93 9.12 -9.32
CA PHE A 43 11.49 9.37 -9.38
C PHE A 43 11.13 10.71 -8.74
N THR A 44 10.02 11.28 -9.17
CA THR A 44 9.31 12.22 -8.31
C THR A 44 8.46 11.39 -7.34
N VAL A 45 8.92 11.32 -6.10
CA VAL A 45 8.27 10.56 -5.02
C VAL A 45 7.22 11.43 -4.36
N VAL A 46 5.98 10.95 -4.32
CA VAL A 46 4.87 11.58 -3.63
C VAL A 46 4.46 10.70 -2.45
N VAL A 47 4.71 11.17 -1.24
CA VAL A 47 4.23 10.52 0.00
C VAL A 47 2.91 11.16 0.37
N ALA A 48 1.82 10.41 0.37
CA ALA A 48 0.48 10.96 0.56
C ALA A 48 -0.38 10.15 1.51
N SER A 49 -1.14 10.84 2.36
CA SER A 49 -2.11 10.24 3.28
C SER A 49 -3.53 10.56 2.80
N PRO A 50 -4.39 9.56 2.60
CA PRO A 50 -5.80 9.81 2.32
C PRO A 50 -6.55 10.22 3.59
N ARG A 51 -7.82 10.58 3.44
CA ARG A 51 -8.70 10.91 4.57
C ARG A 51 -8.67 9.84 5.66
N GLY A 52 -8.74 10.23 6.91
CA GLY A 52 -8.74 9.35 8.08
C GLY A 52 -7.36 8.89 8.53
N PHE A 53 -6.30 9.19 7.80
CA PHE A 53 -4.94 8.73 8.11
C PHE A 53 -3.98 9.90 8.36
N MET A 54 -3.04 9.68 9.29
CA MET A 54 -1.98 10.62 9.67
C MET A 54 -2.54 12.02 9.98
N THR A 55 -2.08 13.02 9.26
CA THR A 55 -2.46 14.44 9.42
C THR A 55 -3.55 14.87 8.45
N SER A 56 -4.04 13.97 7.59
CA SER A 56 -5.20 14.25 6.74
C SER A 56 -6.50 14.30 7.55
N SER A 57 -7.48 15.04 7.07
CA SER A 57 -8.76 15.22 7.74
C SER A 57 -9.49 13.90 7.98
N ARG A 58 -10.20 13.83 9.11
CA ARG A 58 -11.11 12.72 9.45
C ARG A 58 -12.54 13.08 9.08
N LEU A 59 -13.32 12.07 8.74
CA LEU A 59 -14.76 12.22 8.55
C LEU A 59 -15.47 12.53 9.87
N ALA A 60 -16.64 13.17 9.79
CA ALA A 60 -17.54 13.33 10.92
C ALA A 60 -17.91 11.97 11.55
N ALA A 61 -18.48 11.98 12.76
CA ALA A 61 -18.70 10.76 13.54
C ALA A 61 -19.61 9.72 12.85
N ASP A 62 -20.50 10.17 11.99
CA ASP A 62 -21.43 9.36 11.18
C ASP A 62 -20.89 9.02 9.77
N GLY A 63 -19.69 9.51 9.41
CA GLY A 63 -19.08 9.24 8.11
C GLY A 63 -18.55 7.82 7.99
N ASP A 64 -18.74 7.21 6.82
CA ASP A 64 -18.21 5.89 6.47
C ASP A 64 -17.00 6.04 5.54
N TYR A 65 -15.97 5.25 5.79
CA TYR A 65 -14.76 5.23 4.96
C TYR A 65 -14.86 4.12 3.93
N ARG A 66 -14.76 4.51 2.67
CA ARG A 66 -14.77 3.59 1.53
C ARG A 66 -13.41 3.56 0.86
N VAL A 67 -12.98 2.40 0.43
CA VAL A 67 -11.70 2.24 -0.28
C VAL A 67 -11.65 3.06 -1.56
N ALA A 68 -12.77 3.17 -2.27
CA ALA A 68 -12.88 4.03 -3.45
C ALA A 68 -12.62 5.51 -3.14
N ASP A 69 -13.02 6.01 -1.96
CA ASP A 69 -12.75 7.39 -1.54
C ASP A 69 -11.27 7.58 -1.20
N LEU A 70 -10.66 6.59 -0.51
CA LEU A 70 -9.22 6.59 -0.21
C LEU A 70 -8.39 6.59 -1.50
N ALA A 71 -8.77 5.77 -2.47
CA ALA A 71 -8.16 5.74 -3.79
C ALA A 71 -8.34 7.06 -4.54
N GLY A 72 -9.54 7.62 -4.50
CA GLY A 72 -9.85 8.93 -5.10
C GLY A 72 -9.04 10.07 -4.49
N ASP A 73 -8.79 10.04 -3.17
CA ASP A 73 -7.96 11.03 -2.48
C ASP A 73 -6.52 11.00 -3.01
N LEU A 74 -5.93 9.80 -3.10
CA LEU A 74 -4.56 9.65 -3.58
C LEU A 74 -4.43 10.00 -5.06
N ALA A 75 -5.41 9.62 -5.89
CA ALA A 75 -5.45 10.02 -7.30
C ALA A 75 -5.54 11.53 -7.47
N ALA A 76 -6.35 12.20 -6.63
CA ALA A 76 -6.47 13.67 -6.63
C ALA A 76 -5.18 14.36 -6.16
N VAL A 77 -4.49 13.80 -5.17
CA VAL A 77 -3.17 14.29 -4.74
C VAL A 77 -2.15 14.18 -5.89
N MET A 78 -2.11 13.04 -6.59
CA MET A 78 -1.20 12.85 -7.72
C MET A 78 -1.49 13.87 -8.85
N GLU A 79 -2.76 14.14 -9.13
CA GLU A 79 -3.17 15.17 -10.09
C GLU A 79 -2.74 16.58 -9.66
N ALA A 80 -2.97 16.92 -8.38
CA ALA A 80 -2.55 18.20 -7.82
C ALA A 80 -1.02 18.37 -7.80
N ALA A 81 -0.27 17.28 -7.68
CA ALA A 81 1.18 17.25 -7.81
C ALA A 81 1.67 17.32 -9.28
N GLY A 82 0.73 17.34 -10.27
CA GLY A 82 1.04 17.47 -11.69
C GLY A 82 1.16 16.14 -12.46
N PHE A 83 0.74 15.02 -11.86
CA PHE A 83 0.90 13.68 -12.45
C PHE A 83 -0.44 13.05 -12.83
N GLY A 84 -0.67 12.86 -14.12
CA GLY A 84 -1.83 12.14 -14.65
C GLY A 84 -1.70 10.61 -14.51
N ARG A 85 -0.47 10.10 -14.52
CA ARG A 85 -0.13 8.68 -14.38
C ARG A 85 1.04 8.51 -13.41
N PHE A 86 1.08 7.38 -12.69
CA PHE A 86 2.08 7.14 -11.65
C PHE A 86 2.24 5.63 -11.38
N SER A 87 3.38 5.26 -10.80
CA SER A 87 3.57 3.96 -10.18
C SER A 87 3.28 4.03 -8.68
N VAL A 88 2.99 2.89 -8.06
CA VAL A 88 2.68 2.81 -6.61
C VAL A 88 3.63 1.83 -5.96
N PHE A 89 4.17 2.20 -4.80
CA PHE A 89 4.96 1.31 -3.94
C PHE A 89 4.29 1.20 -2.57
N GLY A 90 3.92 0.00 -2.17
CA GLY A 90 3.32 -0.29 -0.87
C GLY A 90 4.01 -1.44 -0.14
N TYR A 91 3.91 -1.43 1.20
CA TYR A 91 4.32 -2.52 2.07
C TYR A 91 3.25 -2.81 3.10
N SER A 92 3.06 -4.07 3.49
CA SER A 92 2.05 -4.49 4.46
C SER A 92 0.65 -3.99 4.04
N PHE A 93 -0.06 -3.28 4.88
CA PHE A 93 -1.36 -2.69 4.59
C PHE A 93 -1.39 -1.93 3.23
N THR A 94 -0.37 -1.12 2.96
CA THR A 94 -0.27 -0.41 1.68
C THR A 94 0.16 -1.33 0.54
N GLY A 95 0.76 -2.48 0.85
CA GLY A 95 1.04 -3.56 -0.11
C GLY A 95 -0.24 -4.18 -0.69
N ALA A 96 -1.29 -4.35 0.11
CA ALA A 96 -2.62 -4.75 -0.37
C ALA A 96 -3.32 -3.61 -1.12
N PHE A 97 -3.19 -2.38 -0.61
CA PHE A 97 -3.85 -1.22 -1.21
C PHE A 97 -3.30 -0.89 -2.61
N ALA A 98 -2.01 -1.06 -2.85
CA ALA A 98 -1.38 -0.69 -4.12
C ALA A 98 -1.99 -1.41 -5.35
N PRO A 99 -2.13 -2.75 -5.38
CA PRO A 99 -2.84 -3.41 -6.48
C PRO A 99 -4.33 -3.07 -6.51
N TRP A 100 -4.97 -2.85 -5.35
CA TRP A 100 -6.38 -2.44 -5.33
C TRP A 100 -6.58 -1.06 -5.95
N LEU A 101 -5.69 -0.11 -5.66
CA LEU A 101 -5.71 1.21 -6.30
C LEU A 101 -5.65 1.10 -7.84
N ALA A 102 -4.86 0.16 -8.37
CA ALA A 102 -4.77 -0.06 -9.81
C ALA A 102 -6.07 -0.59 -10.44
N HIS A 103 -6.94 -1.26 -9.67
CA HIS A 103 -8.28 -1.62 -10.13
C HIS A 103 -9.28 -0.46 -10.04
N LEU A 104 -9.04 0.50 -9.15
CA LEU A 104 -9.95 1.62 -8.92
C LEU A 104 -9.67 2.84 -9.81
N THR A 105 -8.50 2.88 -10.46
CA THR A 105 -8.14 3.96 -11.40
C THR A 105 -7.25 3.44 -12.53
N ASP A 106 -7.44 3.95 -13.73
CA ASP A 106 -6.62 3.66 -14.92
C ASP A 106 -5.28 4.41 -14.94
N ARG A 107 -4.99 5.18 -13.88
CA ARG A 107 -3.78 6.03 -13.77
C ARG A 107 -2.54 5.30 -13.26
N VAL A 108 -2.65 4.06 -12.80
CA VAL A 108 -1.52 3.29 -12.26
C VAL A 108 -0.77 2.58 -13.37
N ASP A 109 0.51 2.92 -13.55
CA ASP A 109 1.39 2.33 -14.57
C ASP A 109 2.06 1.04 -14.12
N ALA A 110 2.37 0.92 -12.84
CA ALA A 110 3.05 -0.23 -12.26
C ALA A 110 2.84 -0.28 -10.74
N VAL A 111 2.83 -1.47 -10.17
CA VAL A 111 2.64 -1.71 -8.73
C VAL A 111 3.85 -2.44 -8.16
N VAL A 112 4.39 -1.93 -7.05
CA VAL A 112 5.27 -2.66 -6.14
C VAL A 112 4.49 -2.98 -4.87
N SER A 113 4.37 -4.26 -4.52
CA SER A 113 3.65 -4.75 -3.34
C SER A 113 4.57 -5.62 -2.51
N GLY A 114 4.86 -5.19 -1.28
CA GLY A 114 5.70 -5.93 -0.33
C GLY A 114 4.95 -6.33 0.93
N GLY A 115 5.32 -7.48 1.51
CA GLY A 115 4.89 -7.91 2.83
C GLY A 115 3.38 -8.04 3.01
N PHE A 116 2.62 -8.41 1.96
CA PHE A 116 1.18 -8.69 2.07
C PHE A 116 0.78 -9.83 1.14
N PRO A 117 -0.07 -10.77 1.62
CA PRO A 117 -0.62 -11.83 0.79
C PRO A 117 -1.66 -11.22 -0.16
N ILE A 118 -1.26 -10.90 -1.39
CA ILE A 118 -2.15 -10.34 -2.42
C ILE A 118 -2.98 -11.39 -3.14
N VAL A 119 -2.86 -12.64 -2.70
CA VAL A 119 -3.56 -13.81 -3.24
C VAL A 119 -4.29 -14.53 -2.10
N GLY A 120 -5.55 -14.87 -2.28
CA GLY A 120 -6.33 -15.65 -1.33
C GLY A 120 -7.58 -14.95 -0.79
N ASP A 121 -8.09 -15.46 0.32
CA ASP A 121 -9.23 -14.91 1.08
C ASP A 121 -8.70 -13.98 2.18
N TYR A 122 -9.26 -12.80 2.27
CA TYR A 122 -8.83 -11.76 3.23
C TYR A 122 -9.70 -11.70 4.50
N SER A 123 -10.69 -12.58 4.63
CA SER A 123 -11.56 -12.63 5.82
C SER A 123 -10.79 -12.85 7.12
N PRO A 124 -9.73 -13.68 7.18
CA PRO A 124 -8.92 -13.83 8.37
C PRO A 124 -8.24 -12.54 8.82
N GLN A 125 -7.74 -11.72 7.88
CA GLN A 125 -7.09 -10.44 8.19
C GLN A 125 -8.09 -9.44 8.77
N TYR A 126 -9.31 -9.42 8.26
CA TYR A 126 -10.37 -8.58 8.82
C TYR A 126 -10.71 -8.99 10.26
N ALA A 127 -10.89 -10.29 10.53
CA ALA A 127 -11.17 -10.80 11.86
C ALA A 127 -10.05 -10.48 12.87
N ASP A 128 -8.79 -10.62 12.45
CA ASP A 128 -7.64 -10.28 13.28
C ASP A 128 -7.59 -8.77 13.60
N ILE A 129 -7.79 -7.91 12.63
CA ILE A 129 -7.82 -6.46 12.86
C ILE A 129 -8.98 -6.06 13.78
N GLN A 130 -10.16 -6.65 13.63
CA GLN A 130 -11.26 -6.43 14.56
C GLN A 130 -10.86 -6.81 16.00
N ALA A 131 -10.30 -8.00 16.19
CA ALA A 131 -9.89 -8.49 17.50
C ALA A 131 -8.82 -7.58 18.13
N ARG A 132 -7.83 -7.15 17.37
CA ARG A 132 -6.79 -6.20 17.84
C ARG A 132 -7.40 -4.84 18.24
N MET A 133 -8.35 -4.33 17.49
CA MET A 133 -9.02 -3.07 17.82
C MET A 133 -9.91 -3.18 19.05
N GLU A 134 -10.60 -4.29 19.24
CA GLU A 134 -11.38 -4.57 20.46
C GLU A 134 -10.48 -4.68 21.68
N ALA A 135 -9.34 -5.39 21.57
CA ALA A 135 -8.35 -5.47 22.63
C ALA A 135 -7.76 -4.10 22.98
N ALA A 136 -7.43 -3.28 21.98
CA ALA A 136 -6.92 -1.92 22.21
C ALA A 136 -7.96 -1.02 22.89
N ARG A 137 -9.25 -1.17 22.60
CA ARG A 137 -10.33 -0.42 23.30
C ARG A 137 -10.39 -0.74 24.79
N ALA A 138 -10.02 -1.93 25.20
CA ALA A 138 -9.99 -2.33 26.60
C ALA A 138 -8.82 -1.67 27.37
N ASP A 139 -7.82 -1.15 26.67
CA ASP A 139 -6.68 -0.42 27.23
C ASP A 139 -6.73 1.05 26.76
N PRO A 140 -7.06 2.02 27.64
CA PRO A 140 -7.17 3.43 27.27
C PRO A 140 -5.86 4.04 26.72
N ALA A 141 -4.69 3.58 27.18
CA ALA A 141 -3.41 4.08 26.69
C ALA A 141 -3.11 3.58 25.29
N ALA A 142 -3.27 2.27 25.05
CA ALA A 142 -3.15 1.67 23.71
C ALA A 142 -4.17 2.27 22.73
N TRP A 143 -5.42 2.47 23.17
CA TRP A 143 -6.45 3.08 22.35
C TRP A 143 -6.10 4.53 21.96
N SER A 144 -5.61 5.34 22.90
CA SER A 144 -5.18 6.71 22.64
C SER A 144 -4.01 6.75 21.63
N GLU A 145 -3.04 5.87 21.77
CA GLU A 145 -1.92 5.77 20.83
C GLU A 145 -2.40 5.42 19.42
N VAL A 146 -3.21 4.40 19.29
CA VAL A 146 -3.75 3.94 18.00
C VAL A 146 -4.58 5.06 17.36
N THR A 147 -5.53 5.67 18.09
CA THR A 147 -6.44 6.68 17.55
C THR A 147 -5.78 8.03 17.29
N SER A 148 -4.59 8.29 17.86
CA SER A 148 -3.85 9.53 17.58
C SER A 148 -3.37 9.61 16.12
N ARG A 149 -3.13 8.49 15.48
CA ARG A 149 -2.43 8.38 14.19
C ARG A 149 -3.37 8.14 13.00
N PHE A 150 -4.53 7.53 13.23
CA PHE A 150 -5.54 7.30 12.20
C PHE A 150 -6.93 7.13 12.81
N ASP A 151 -7.96 7.29 11.97
CA ASP A 151 -9.32 6.95 12.35
C ASP A 151 -9.51 5.42 12.21
N ASN A 152 -9.80 4.74 13.30
CA ASN A 152 -10.00 3.29 13.31
C ASN A 152 -11.11 2.83 12.36
N ARG A 153 -12.11 3.68 12.10
CA ARG A 153 -13.15 3.40 11.12
C ARG A 153 -12.58 3.28 9.71
N ALA A 154 -11.56 4.10 9.38
CA ALA A 154 -10.90 4.02 8.07
C ALA A 154 -10.16 2.69 7.87
N ALA A 155 -9.43 2.23 8.90
CA ALA A 155 -8.75 0.94 8.85
C ALA A 155 -9.76 -0.22 8.80
N LEU A 156 -10.81 -0.19 9.64
CA LEU A 156 -11.87 -1.21 9.63
C LEU A 156 -12.63 -1.23 8.30
N GLY A 157 -12.94 -0.07 7.72
CA GLY A 157 -13.59 0.04 6.42
C GLY A 157 -12.76 -0.61 5.32
N PHE A 158 -11.44 -0.34 5.31
CA PHE A 158 -10.52 -0.97 4.37
C PHE A 158 -10.52 -2.50 4.48
N TYR A 159 -10.31 -3.04 5.67
CA TYR A 159 -10.24 -4.50 5.85
C TYR A 159 -11.59 -5.18 5.64
N ARG A 160 -12.71 -4.53 5.98
CA ARG A 160 -14.05 -5.01 5.66
C ARG A 160 -14.23 -5.17 4.15
N GLU A 161 -13.99 -4.11 3.39
CA GLU A 161 -14.13 -4.17 1.93
C GLU A 161 -13.12 -5.13 1.29
N LEU A 162 -11.89 -5.23 1.83
CA LEU A 162 -10.91 -6.22 1.39
C LEU A 162 -11.43 -7.65 1.59
N SER A 163 -12.07 -7.95 2.72
CA SER A 163 -12.64 -9.29 3.01
C SER A 163 -13.85 -9.65 2.13
N GLU A 164 -14.48 -8.67 1.52
CA GLU A 164 -15.62 -8.86 0.61
C GLU A 164 -15.17 -9.10 -0.85
N LEU A 165 -13.88 -8.92 -1.15
CA LEU A 165 -13.34 -9.18 -2.49
C LEU A 165 -13.32 -10.68 -2.81
N PRO A 166 -13.57 -11.06 -4.06
CA PRO A 166 -13.34 -12.43 -4.49
C PRO A 166 -11.88 -12.84 -4.24
N PRO A 167 -11.63 -14.13 -3.91
CA PRO A 167 -10.27 -14.63 -3.81
C PRO A 167 -9.44 -14.26 -5.04
N ASN A 168 -8.18 -13.85 -4.82
CA ASN A 168 -7.23 -13.42 -5.86
C ASN A 168 -7.60 -12.14 -6.63
N PHE A 169 -8.65 -11.41 -6.26
CA PHE A 169 -9.07 -10.19 -6.95
C PHE A 169 -7.92 -9.21 -7.19
N LEU A 170 -7.04 -9.03 -6.21
CA LEU A 170 -5.95 -8.04 -6.29
C LEU A 170 -4.93 -8.35 -7.41
N VAL A 171 -4.82 -9.62 -7.82
CA VAL A 171 -3.90 -10.05 -8.88
C VAL A 171 -4.62 -10.46 -10.16
N ASP A 172 -5.84 -10.99 -10.05
CA ASP A 172 -6.63 -11.38 -11.20
C ASP A 172 -6.98 -10.14 -12.02
N SER A 173 -6.67 -10.19 -13.30
CA SER A 173 -6.94 -9.08 -14.24
C SER A 173 -6.28 -7.74 -13.82
N LEU A 174 -5.22 -7.76 -13.00
CA LEU A 174 -4.49 -6.54 -12.65
C LEU A 174 -4.10 -5.78 -13.94
N PRO A 175 -4.47 -4.50 -14.08
CA PRO A 175 -4.34 -3.78 -15.35
C PRO A 175 -2.90 -3.37 -15.69
N CYS A 176 -1.96 -3.50 -14.74
CA CYS A 176 -0.57 -3.05 -14.87
C CYS A 176 0.43 -4.11 -14.39
N PRO A 177 1.74 -3.97 -14.71
CA PRO A 177 2.78 -4.83 -14.16
C PRO A 177 2.89 -4.77 -12.64
N LEU A 178 3.26 -5.91 -12.03
CA LEU A 178 3.41 -6.11 -10.60
C LEU A 178 4.83 -6.59 -10.27
N PHE A 179 5.46 -5.95 -9.28
CA PHE A 179 6.60 -6.48 -8.56
C PHE A 179 6.17 -6.82 -7.14
N ALA A 180 6.27 -8.08 -6.73
CA ALA A 180 5.96 -8.53 -5.38
C ALA A 180 7.24 -8.90 -4.62
N PHE A 181 7.32 -8.57 -3.31
CA PHE A 181 8.45 -9.00 -2.49
C PHE A 181 8.03 -9.28 -1.04
N TRP A 182 8.79 -10.17 -0.38
CA TRP A 182 8.50 -10.61 1.00
C TRP A 182 9.71 -11.19 1.68
N GLY A 183 9.68 -11.22 3.03
CA GLY A 183 10.58 -12.03 3.83
C GLY A 183 10.17 -13.51 3.81
N GLU A 184 11.10 -14.44 3.70
CA GLU A 184 10.78 -15.87 3.62
C GLU A 184 10.22 -16.43 4.93
N ASP A 185 10.51 -15.78 6.07
CA ASP A 185 10.01 -16.13 7.40
C ASP A 185 8.74 -15.33 7.78
N ASP A 186 8.13 -14.60 6.82
CA ASP A 186 6.92 -13.82 7.03
C ASP A 186 5.69 -14.74 7.08
N GLU A 187 5.20 -15.00 8.30
CA GLU A 187 4.04 -15.87 8.54
C GLU A 187 2.73 -15.28 7.99
N GLU A 188 2.61 -13.96 7.87
CA GLU A 188 1.45 -13.32 7.26
C GLU A 188 1.35 -13.66 5.76
N ILE A 189 2.49 -13.85 5.12
CA ILE A 189 2.60 -14.32 3.73
C ILE A 189 2.57 -15.84 3.63
N ALA A 190 2.98 -16.58 4.67
CA ALA A 190 2.95 -18.03 4.70
C ALA A 190 1.54 -18.61 4.51
N PHE A 191 0.48 -17.83 4.71
CA PHE A 191 -0.87 -18.15 4.23
C PHE A 191 -0.97 -18.25 2.69
N GLY A 192 0.14 -18.44 2.02
CA GLY A 192 0.22 -18.85 0.65
C GLY A 192 0.79 -17.82 -0.32
N GLY A 193 1.23 -16.65 0.17
CA GLY A 193 1.56 -15.51 -0.67
C GLY A 193 2.54 -15.79 -1.80
N GLY A 194 3.73 -16.29 -1.50
CA GLY A 194 4.74 -16.52 -2.53
C GLY A 194 4.39 -17.66 -3.48
N VAL A 195 4.04 -18.82 -2.95
CA VAL A 195 3.74 -20.02 -3.76
C VAL A 195 2.41 -19.85 -4.50
N GLN A 196 1.40 -19.28 -3.87
CA GLN A 196 0.11 -19.04 -4.50
C GLN A 196 0.20 -17.93 -5.56
N LEU A 197 1.02 -16.89 -5.33
CA LEU A 197 1.30 -15.88 -6.35
C LEU A 197 1.92 -16.51 -7.60
N LEU A 198 2.86 -17.43 -7.43
CA LEU A 198 3.48 -18.15 -8.54
C LEU A 198 2.52 -19.14 -9.22
N ALA A 199 1.52 -19.64 -8.48
CA ALA A 199 0.47 -20.51 -9.00
C ALA A 199 -0.72 -19.74 -9.57
N SER A 200 -0.84 -18.43 -9.29
CA SER A 200 -1.88 -17.58 -9.85
C SER A 200 -1.79 -17.55 -11.37
N GLY A 201 -2.92 -17.38 -12.04
CA GLY A 201 -2.99 -17.26 -13.51
C GLY A 201 -2.40 -15.96 -14.06
N LEU A 202 -1.69 -15.17 -13.25
CA LEU A 202 -1.09 -13.91 -13.67
C LEU A 202 -0.04 -14.15 -14.79
N ASP A 203 -0.09 -13.35 -15.85
CA ASP A 203 0.92 -13.39 -16.91
C ASP A 203 2.31 -13.12 -16.33
N ARG A 204 3.16 -14.14 -16.32
CA ARG A 204 4.52 -14.08 -15.74
C ARG A 204 5.40 -13.00 -16.38
N ARG A 205 5.05 -12.52 -17.57
CA ARG A 205 5.75 -11.38 -18.20
C ARG A 205 5.43 -10.06 -17.49
N ARG A 206 4.29 -10.00 -16.78
CA ARG A 206 3.83 -8.84 -16.01
C ARG A 206 4.12 -8.95 -14.53
N LEU A 207 4.50 -10.15 -14.05
CA LEU A 207 4.84 -10.43 -12.67
C LEU A 207 6.35 -10.64 -12.52
N LYS A 208 6.97 -9.86 -11.66
CA LYS A 208 8.29 -10.11 -11.08
C LYS A 208 8.16 -10.26 -9.57
N HIS A 209 9.08 -10.97 -8.97
CA HIS A 209 9.10 -11.11 -7.52
C HIS A 209 10.52 -11.26 -6.97
N ALA A 210 10.67 -11.01 -5.67
CA ALA A 210 11.87 -11.32 -4.90
C ALA A 210 11.48 -11.78 -3.50
N SER A 211 12.21 -12.74 -2.94
CA SER A 211 12.09 -13.13 -1.53
C SER A 211 13.43 -12.95 -0.82
N PHE A 212 13.38 -12.71 0.48
CA PHE A 212 14.53 -12.37 1.29
C PHE A 212 14.62 -13.31 2.49
N PRO A 213 15.62 -14.20 2.55
CA PRO A 213 15.77 -15.16 3.64
C PRO A 213 16.10 -14.48 4.97
N GLY A 214 15.60 -15.07 6.07
CA GLY A 214 15.87 -14.59 7.43
C GLY A 214 15.09 -13.35 7.85
N HIS A 215 14.10 -12.95 7.09
CA HIS A 215 13.22 -11.83 7.43
C HIS A 215 11.77 -12.32 7.62
N ASP A 216 11.23 -12.04 8.81
CA ASP A 216 9.79 -12.04 9.07
C ASP A 216 9.14 -10.75 8.54
N HIS A 217 7.86 -10.53 8.83
CA HIS A 217 7.12 -9.36 8.40
C HIS A 217 7.79 -8.03 8.81
N ASN A 218 8.15 -7.90 10.08
CA ASN A 218 8.77 -6.69 10.61
C ASN A 218 10.25 -6.59 10.20
N GLY A 219 10.96 -7.71 10.19
CA GLY A 219 12.34 -7.78 9.73
C GLY A 219 12.49 -7.34 8.28
N MET A 220 11.59 -7.76 7.38
CA MET A 220 11.60 -7.29 5.99
C MET A 220 11.26 -5.80 5.89
N LEU A 221 10.41 -5.27 6.78
CA LEU A 221 10.15 -3.84 6.86
C LEU A 221 11.40 -3.06 7.27
N ASP A 222 12.09 -3.50 8.33
CA ASP A 222 13.30 -2.86 8.82
C ASP A 222 14.45 -2.90 7.79
N HIS A 223 14.43 -3.90 6.89
CA HIS A 223 15.42 -4.12 5.83
C HIS A 223 14.85 -3.90 4.42
N ILE A 224 13.77 -3.15 4.27
CA ILE A 224 13.06 -2.93 3.00
C ILE A 224 13.98 -2.40 1.87
N ASN A 225 15.07 -1.74 2.22
CA ASN A 225 16.05 -1.25 1.27
C ASN A 225 16.80 -2.37 0.53
N GLU A 226 16.81 -3.60 1.06
CA GLU A 226 17.37 -4.77 0.34
C GLU A 226 16.55 -5.12 -0.91
N ALA A 227 15.26 -4.77 -0.95
CA ALA A 227 14.42 -4.95 -2.12
C ALA A 227 14.68 -3.90 -3.22
N LEU A 228 15.20 -2.72 -2.87
CA LEU A 228 15.33 -1.61 -3.81
C LEU A 228 16.15 -1.92 -5.06
N PRO A 229 17.30 -2.60 -5.00
CA PRO A 229 18.05 -2.95 -6.22
C PRO A 229 17.21 -3.74 -7.23
N SER A 230 16.45 -4.71 -6.77
CA SER A 230 15.57 -5.53 -7.62
C SER A 230 14.39 -4.75 -8.16
N VAL A 231 13.77 -3.91 -7.32
CA VAL A 231 12.67 -3.02 -7.70
C VAL A 231 13.13 -2.02 -8.76
N LEU A 232 14.27 -1.37 -8.55
CA LEU A 232 14.81 -0.38 -9.48
C LEU A 232 15.21 -1.00 -10.82
N ALA A 233 15.84 -2.19 -10.79
CA ALA A 233 16.16 -2.94 -12.01
C ALA A 233 14.89 -3.30 -12.81
N TRP A 234 13.83 -3.69 -12.11
CA TRP A 234 12.54 -3.96 -12.74
C TRP A 234 11.89 -2.71 -13.37
N PHE A 235 11.94 -1.56 -12.71
CA PHE A 235 11.49 -0.31 -13.32
C PHE A 235 12.30 0.05 -14.57
N ASP A 236 13.62 -0.20 -14.56
CA ASP A 236 14.46 0.01 -15.74
C ASP A 236 14.07 -0.90 -16.91
N GLU A 237 13.70 -2.16 -16.63
CA GLU A 237 13.17 -3.06 -17.66
C GLU A 237 11.86 -2.53 -18.27
N LEU A 238 10.92 -2.07 -17.42
CA LEU A 238 9.63 -1.54 -17.88
C LEU A 238 9.79 -0.31 -18.78
N HIS A 239 10.75 0.57 -18.47
CA HIS A 239 10.97 1.79 -19.25
C HIS A 239 11.70 1.55 -20.57
N ARG A 240 12.41 0.43 -20.73
CA ARG A 240 13.09 0.05 -21.99
C ARG A 240 12.14 -0.55 -23.02
N VAL A 241 10.99 -1.01 -22.60
CA VAL A 241 10.00 -1.71 -23.46
C VAL A 241 8.94 -0.74 -24.02
N LYS A 242 8.91 0.48 -23.49
CA LYS A 242 8.06 1.58 -24.01
C LYS A 242 8.81 2.40 -25.05
#